data_37fa93bab87a4f67fec9f7425f4d98b6
#
_entry.id   37fa93bab87a4f67fec9f7425f4d98b6
#
_cell.length_a   1.000
_cell.length_b   1.000
_cell.length_c   1.000
_cell.angle_alpha   90.00
_cell.angle_beta   90.00
_cell.angle_gamma   90.00
#
_symmetry.space_group_name_H-M   'P 1'
#
loop_
_entity.id
_entity.type
_entity.pdbx_description
1 polymer ?
#
loop_
_entity_poly.entity_id
_entity_poly.type
_entity_poly.pdbx_seq_one_letter_code
_entity_poly.pdbx_strand_id
1 'polypeptide(L)'
;STTGAAVSNAAVILSADKSTSGISALTDGRTDYTVYRNGVLSSVSALRKNDVVTYDAVSNTVYACDTRVTVYYESCEPSPSAPVSIKVLGGTQFDVLPTAQQSLSNFKPGKTMTLLLTSDGTVAGAVENDYSARGNAIGIVSGSKVQLLCGSTTIDLSLTGMTVDSKLDGKLVSISSSSKTSVGLYAKTGGVSGDLNVREGTLGSKKLASGVMLFDDGVLKNLSDLTDVSVPQSRISYARTNA
;
A
#
# COMPACT_ATOMS: atom_id res chain seq x y z
N SER A 1 7.04 -23.02 15.04
CA SER A 1 7.49 -21.65 15.27
C SER A 1 7.82 -21.03 13.93
N THR A 2 6.85 -20.38 13.34
CA THR A 2 7.08 -19.46 12.25
C THR A 2 7.85 -18.29 12.82
N THR A 3 9.13 -18.30 12.66
CA THR A 3 9.90 -17.07 12.72
C THR A 3 9.40 -16.21 11.57
N GLY A 4 8.43 -15.35 11.84
CA GLY A 4 8.14 -14.27 10.93
C GLY A 4 9.46 -13.62 10.60
N ALA A 5 9.77 -13.47 9.31
CA ALA A 5 10.95 -12.74 8.88
C ALA A 5 11.00 -11.46 9.72
N ALA A 6 12.11 -11.26 10.42
CA ALA A 6 12.28 -10.03 11.19
C ALA A 6 12.16 -8.90 10.20
N VAL A 7 11.02 -8.21 10.22
CA VAL A 7 10.83 -7.00 9.43
C VAL A 7 11.96 -6.09 9.84
N SER A 8 12.79 -5.71 8.88
CA SER A 8 13.86 -4.77 9.13
C SER A 8 13.26 -3.55 9.79
N ASN A 9 13.69 -3.21 11.02
CA ASN A 9 13.29 -1.97 11.69
C ASN A 9 13.79 -0.73 10.95
N ALA A 10 14.48 -0.92 9.83
CA ALA A 10 14.97 0.12 8.97
C ALA A 10 14.17 0.14 7.67
N ALA A 11 13.73 1.31 7.28
CA ALA A 11 13.13 1.58 5.99
C ALA A 11 13.81 2.79 5.37
N VAL A 12 13.90 2.79 4.06
CA VAL A 12 14.43 3.93 3.29
C VAL A 12 13.33 4.43 2.36
N ILE A 13 13.14 5.75 2.35
CA ILE A 13 12.26 6.41 1.40
C ILE A 13 13.12 6.87 0.22
N LEU A 14 12.81 6.41 -0.99
CA LEU A 14 13.61 6.74 -2.16
C LEU A 14 13.50 8.21 -2.51
N SER A 15 14.64 8.85 -2.73
CA SER A 15 14.72 10.27 -3.08
C SER A 15 14.55 10.53 -4.58
N ALA A 16 14.67 9.50 -5.40
CA ALA A 16 14.55 9.60 -6.86
C ALA A 16 14.09 8.27 -7.45
N ASP A 17 13.58 8.33 -8.67
CA ASP A 17 13.23 7.13 -9.44
C ASP A 17 14.47 6.26 -9.65
N LYS A 18 14.30 4.94 -9.53
CA LYS A 18 15.34 3.93 -9.78
C LYS A 18 16.59 4.09 -8.90
N SER A 19 16.47 4.78 -7.77
CA SER A 19 17.61 5.01 -6.86
C SER A 19 18.01 3.74 -6.15
N THR A 20 19.29 3.42 -6.16
CA THR A 20 19.87 2.26 -5.46
C THR A 20 20.70 2.65 -4.25
N SER A 21 21.00 3.93 -4.06
CA SER A 21 21.89 4.38 -2.97
C SER A 21 21.34 4.05 -1.58
N GLY A 22 20.04 4.29 -1.35
CA GLY A 22 19.39 3.93 -0.10
C GLY A 22 19.26 2.42 0.08
N ILE A 23 19.06 1.68 -1.00
CA ILE A 23 18.99 0.21 -0.98
C ILE A 23 20.35 -0.38 -0.58
N SER A 24 21.45 0.16 -1.08
CA SER A 24 22.79 -0.29 -0.70
C SER A 24 23.02 -0.20 0.81
N ALA A 25 22.51 0.84 1.45
CA ALA A 25 22.59 0.97 2.91
C ALA A 25 21.82 -0.12 3.64
N LEU A 26 20.65 -0.55 3.10
CA LEU A 26 19.84 -1.62 3.68
C LEU A 26 20.45 -3.00 3.45
N THR A 27 21.04 -3.23 2.28
CA THR A 27 21.53 -4.55 1.84
C THR A 27 22.99 -4.80 2.17
N ASP A 28 23.66 -3.86 2.83
CA ASP A 28 25.09 -3.91 3.09
C ASP A 28 25.90 -4.12 1.81
N GLY A 29 25.50 -3.42 0.76
CA GLY A 29 26.17 -3.45 -0.55
C GLY A 29 25.85 -4.64 -1.43
N ARG A 30 24.97 -5.58 -1.02
CA ARG A 30 24.56 -6.68 -1.89
C ARG A 30 23.77 -6.15 -3.09
N THR A 31 23.94 -6.79 -4.24
CA THR A 31 23.32 -6.38 -5.51
C THR A 31 22.48 -7.48 -6.16
N ASP A 32 22.52 -8.70 -5.62
CA ASP A 32 21.87 -9.89 -6.16
C ASP A 32 20.49 -10.16 -5.54
N TYR A 33 19.90 -9.14 -4.92
CA TYR A 33 18.59 -9.24 -4.27
C TYR A 33 17.44 -9.32 -5.28
N THR A 34 16.37 -9.97 -4.85
CA THR A 34 15.08 -9.96 -5.55
C THR A 34 14.28 -8.72 -5.10
N VAL A 35 13.56 -8.10 -6.02
CA VAL A 35 12.70 -6.94 -5.73
C VAL A 35 11.24 -7.32 -5.89
N TYR A 36 10.46 -7.06 -4.84
CA TYR A 36 9.00 -7.05 -4.90
C TYR A 36 8.50 -5.63 -4.70
N ARG A 37 7.60 -5.19 -5.58
CA ARG A 37 6.97 -3.87 -5.46
C ARG A 37 5.46 -4.04 -5.39
N ASN A 38 4.86 -3.52 -4.33
CA ASN A 38 3.41 -3.67 -4.08
C ASN A 38 2.95 -5.13 -4.14
N GLY A 39 3.76 -6.03 -3.58
CA GLY A 39 3.46 -7.45 -3.47
C GLY A 39 3.78 -8.29 -4.71
N VAL A 40 4.20 -7.70 -5.82
CA VAL A 40 4.50 -8.45 -7.04
C VAL A 40 5.99 -8.41 -7.39
N LEU A 41 6.47 -9.49 -8.02
CA LEU A 41 7.85 -9.56 -8.49
C LEU A 41 8.13 -8.43 -9.48
N SER A 42 9.22 -7.73 -9.26
CA SER A 42 9.56 -6.51 -9.98
C SER A 42 11.08 -6.38 -10.16
N SER A 43 11.54 -5.16 -10.38
CA SER A 43 12.95 -4.83 -10.53
C SER A 43 13.22 -3.40 -10.07
N VAL A 44 14.49 -3.04 -9.93
CA VAL A 44 14.90 -1.67 -9.57
C VAL A 44 14.37 -0.64 -10.55
N SER A 45 14.23 -0.99 -11.83
CA SER A 45 13.73 -0.07 -12.87
C SER A 45 12.27 0.39 -12.63
N ALA A 46 11.51 -0.36 -11.83
CA ALA A 46 10.13 -0.02 -11.49
C ALA A 46 10.02 0.89 -10.26
N LEU A 47 11.10 1.06 -9.49
CA LEU A 47 11.09 1.85 -8.27
C LEU A 47 10.95 3.34 -8.59
N ARG A 48 10.21 4.05 -7.75
CA ARG A 48 9.88 5.46 -7.93
C ARG A 48 10.22 6.27 -6.67
N LYS A 49 10.41 7.56 -6.88
CA LYS A 49 10.56 8.51 -5.79
C LYS A 49 9.41 8.34 -4.79
N ASN A 50 9.74 8.40 -3.51
CA ASN A 50 8.85 8.21 -2.36
C ASN A 50 8.38 6.76 -2.14
N ASP A 51 8.83 5.79 -2.93
CA ASP A 51 8.66 4.39 -2.55
C ASP A 51 9.35 4.13 -1.21
N VAL A 52 8.70 3.36 -0.35
CA VAL A 52 9.27 2.92 0.92
C VAL A 52 9.88 1.54 0.73
N VAL A 53 11.15 1.41 1.02
CA VAL A 53 11.92 0.19 0.78
C VAL A 53 12.37 -0.40 2.11
N THR A 54 12.13 -1.70 2.26
CA THR A 54 12.63 -2.54 3.37
C THR A 54 13.39 -3.73 2.80
N TYR A 55 14.17 -4.39 3.63
CA TYR A 55 15.01 -5.50 3.21
C TYR A 55 14.92 -6.68 4.17
N ASP A 56 14.73 -7.88 3.64
CA ASP A 56 14.85 -9.13 4.36
C ASP A 56 16.16 -9.80 3.97
N ALA A 57 17.11 -9.82 4.90
CA ALA A 57 18.44 -10.38 4.66
C ALA A 57 18.41 -11.92 4.51
N VAL A 58 17.46 -12.59 5.15
CA VAL A 58 17.37 -14.05 5.09
C VAL A 58 16.99 -14.52 3.69
N SER A 59 15.97 -13.90 3.10
CA SER A 59 15.54 -14.21 1.73
C SER A 59 16.26 -13.39 0.67
N ASN A 60 17.12 -12.46 1.07
CA ASN A 60 17.78 -11.49 0.18
C ASN A 60 16.77 -10.79 -0.72
N THR A 61 15.72 -10.26 -0.12
CA THR A 61 14.60 -9.65 -0.83
C THR A 61 14.39 -8.21 -0.40
N VAL A 62 14.30 -7.35 -1.39
CA VAL A 62 13.93 -5.94 -1.23
C VAL A 62 12.44 -5.81 -1.48
N TYR A 63 11.74 -5.22 -0.52
CA TYR A 63 10.32 -4.92 -0.62
C TYR A 63 10.12 -3.43 -0.78
N ALA A 64 9.41 -3.03 -1.82
CA ALA A 64 9.03 -1.65 -2.05
C ALA A 64 7.52 -1.49 -2.01
N CYS A 65 7.06 -0.39 -1.45
CA CYS A 65 5.65 -0.06 -1.34
C CYS A 65 5.45 1.41 -1.66
N ASP A 66 4.48 1.72 -2.51
CA ASP A 66 4.12 3.08 -2.84
C ASP A 66 2.83 3.55 -2.16
N THR A 67 2.31 2.75 -1.23
CA THR A 67 1.09 3.10 -0.51
C THR A 67 1.31 4.34 0.34
N ARG A 68 0.62 5.39 -0.02
CA ARG A 68 0.59 6.67 0.68
C ARG A 68 -0.87 7.02 0.93
N VAL A 69 -1.22 7.31 2.16
CA VAL A 69 -2.60 7.62 2.53
C VAL A 69 -2.66 8.93 3.30
N THR A 70 -3.51 9.83 2.84
CA THR A 70 -3.78 11.09 3.54
C THR A 70 -4.86 10.86 4.57
N VAL A 71 -4.54 11.12 5.83
CA VAL A 71 -5.39 10.82 6.97
C VAL A 71 -5.43 11.99 7.96
N TYR A 72 -6.54 12.08 8.70
CA TYR A 72 -6.62 12.95 9.86
C TYR A 72 -5.85 12.32 11.02
N TYR A 73 -4.98 13.10 11.65
CA TYR A 73 -4.18 12.69 12.79
C TYR A 73 -4.99 12.89 14.07
N GLU A 74 -5.46 11.83 14.71
CA GLU A 74 -6.30 11.90 15.91
C GLU A 74 -5.49 12.02 17.18
N SER A 75 -4.55 11.11 17.40
CA SER A 75 -3.74 11.04 18.61
C SER A 75 -2.48 10.22 18.40
N CYS A 76 -1.60 10.20 19.38
CA CYS A 76 -0.37 9.42 19.34
C CYS A 76 0.07 9.02 20.76
N GLU A 77 0.97 8.04 20.79
CA GLU A 77 1.63 7.60 22.01
C GLU A 77 3.14 7.47 21.74
N PRO A 78 4.03 7.87 22.65
CA PRO A 78 3.78 8.59 23.89
C PRO A 78 3.61 10.10 23.69
N SER A 79 4.15 10.66 22.60
CA SER A 79 4.08 12.11 22.36
C SER A 79 4.22 12.42 20.85
N PRO A 80 3.73 13.59 20.38
CA PRO A 80 3.87 13.99 18.98
C PRO A 80 5.33 14.21 18.52
N SER A 81 6.25 14.47 19.43
CA SER A 81 7.66 14.67 19.11
C SER A 81 8.41 13.37 18.82
N ALA A 82 7.93 12.26 19.37
CA ALA A 82 8.54 10.94 19.17
C ALA A 82 7.48 9.84 19.28
N PRO A 83 6.52 9.78 18.34
CA PRO A 83 5.44 8.80 18.44
C PRO A 83 5.94 7.39 18.14
N VAL A 84 5.48 6.42 18.91
CA VAL A 84 5.68 4.99 18.70
C VAL A 84 4.46 4.39 18.02
N SER A 85 3.28 4.93 18.30
CA SER A 85 2.03 4.60 17.62
C SER A 85 1.18 5.84 17.42
N ILE A 86 0.35 5.81 16.39
CA ILE A 86 -0.58 6.89 16.07
C ILE A 86 -1.97 6.33 15.86
N LYS A 87 -2.98 7.13 16.18
CA LYS A 87 -4.36 6.90 15.77
C LYS A 87 -4.75 7.93 14.73
N VAL A 88 -5.36 7.45 13.68
CA VAL A 88 -5.80 8.25 12.54
C VAL A 88 -7.22 7.88 12.20
N LEU A 89 -7.80 8.55 11.28
CA LEU A 89 -9.09 8.31 10.62
C LEU A 89 -9.90 7.14 11.22
N GLY A 90 -11.03 7.44 11.87
CA GLY A 90 -11.92 6.42 12.43
C GLY A 90 -11.34 5.61 13.59
N GLY A 91 -10.25 6.06 14.20
CA GLY A 91 -9.57 5.37 15.30
C GLY A 91 -8.59 4.28 14.85
N THR A 92 -8.26 4.21 13.58
CA THR A 92 -7.26 3.26 13.06
C THR A 92 -5.89 3.54 13.68
N GLN A 93 -5.25 2.48 14.19
CA GLN A 93 -3.93 2.58 14.81
C GLN A 93 -2.85 2.07 13.86
N PHE A 94 -1.76 2.82 13.78
CA PHE A 94 -0.53 2.42 13.06
C PHE A 94 0.65 2.44 14.00
N ASP A 95 1.53 1.45 13.87
CA ASP A 95 2.85 1.48 14.47
C ASP A 95 3.77 2.39 13.64
N VAL A 96 4.70 3.04 14.33
CA VAL A 96 5.63 4.00 13.73
C VAL A 96 7.05 3.47 13.85
N LEU A 97 7.76 3.39 12.73
CA LEU A 97 9.18 3.03 12.77
C LEU A 97 9.98 4.10 13.52
N PRO A 98 11.04 3.71 14.27
CA PRO A 98 11.90 4.68 14.96
C PRO A 98 12.46 5.74 14.00
N THR A 99 12.81 5.36 12.78
CA THR A 99 13.32 6.29 11.76
C THR A 99 12.26 7.26 11.23
N ALA A 100 10.99 6.99 11.46
CA ALA A 100 9.87 7.85 11.03
C ALA A 100 9.52 8.93 12.04
N GLN A 101 9.99 8.84 13.28
CA GLN A 101 9.59 9.76 14.35
C GLN A 101 9.94 11.21 14.03
N GLN A 102 11.06 11.45 13.40
CA GLN A 102 11.48 12.81 13.06
C GLN A 102 10.52 13.45 12.04
N SER A 103 10.13 12.74 11.00
CA SER A 103 9.19 13.29 10.02
C SER A 103 7.80 13.50 10.61
N LEU A 104 7.35 12.57 11.48
CA LEU A 104 6.07 12.70 12.19
C LEU A 104 6.05 13.84 13.19
N SER A 105 7.20 14.22 13.76
CA SER A 105 7.30 15.34 14.69
C SER A 105 6.92 16.69 14.07
N ASN A 106 6.90 16.79 12.74
CA ASN A 106 6.44 17.98 12.03
C ASN A 106 4.91 18.11 12.00
N PHE A 107 4.19 17.10 12.44
CA PHE A 107 2.73 17.07 12.46
C PHE A 107 2.21 16.97 13.88
N LYS A 108 1.00 17.52 14.09
CA LYS A 108 0.33 17.48 15.38
C LYS A 108 -1.06 16.88 15.22
N PRO A 109 -1.58 16.19 16.26
CA PRO A 109 -3.00 15.82 16.28
C PRO A 109 -3.91 17.01 15.97
N GLY A 110 -4.94 16.77 15.20
CA GLY A 110 -5.85 17.81 14.72
C GLY A 110 -5.60 18.30 13.28
N LYS A 111 -4.55 17.80 12.65
CA LYS A 111 -4.20 18.11 11.25
C LYS A 111 -4.22 16.87 10.38
N THR A 112 -4.27 17.05 9.09
CA THR A 112 -4.10 15.95 8.12
C THR A 112 -2.64 15.81 7.73
N MET A 113 -2.24 14.59 7.40
CA MET A 113 -0.90 14.27 6.92
C MET A 113 -0.98 13.09 5.97
N THR A 114 -0.01 12.96 5.10
CA THR A 114 0.10 11.80 4.20
C THR A 114 1.14 10.85 4.76
N LEU A 115 0.69 9.66 5.14
CA LEU A 115 1.54 8.59 5.66
C LEU A 115 2.20 7.84 4.51
N LEU A 116 3.49 7.57 4.66
CA LEU A 116 4.26 6.68 3.79
C LEU A 116 4.43 5.35 4.54
N LEU A 117 3.95 4.26 3.94
CA LEU A 117 3.86 2.96 4.60
C LEU A 117 4.89 1.98 4.03
N THR A 118 5.40 1.12 4.90
CA THR A 118 6.15 -0.07 4.49
C THR A 118 5.21 -1.12 3.91
N SER A 119 5.76 -2.17 3.31
CA SER A 119 4.97 -3.27 2.75
C SER A 119 4.18 -4.07 3.79
N ASP A 120 4.47 -3.92 5.07
CA ASP A 120 3.72 -4.54 6.16
C ASP A 120 2.78 -3.55 6.89
N GLY A 121 2.70 -2.32 6.41
CA GLY A 121 1.77 -1.33 6.93
C GLY A 121 2.27 -0.52 8.12
N THR A 122 3.56 -0.56 8.41
CA THR A 122 4.15 0.29 9.43
C THR A 122 4.46 1.66 8.83
N VAL A 123 4.34 2.73 9.62
CA VAL A 123 4.61 4.08 9.15
C VAL A 123 6.12 4.31 9.04
N ALA A 124 6.58 4.57 7.84
CA ALA A 124 7.99 4.89 7.54
C ALA A 124 8.27 6.40 7.51
N GLY A 125 7.23 7.21 7.35
CA GLY A 125 7.35 8.66 7.33
C GLY A 125 5.99 9.31 7.11
N ALA A 126 5.98 10.63 7.21
CA ALA A 126 4.82 11.44 6.90
C ALA A 126 5.25 12.69 6.14
N VAL A 127 4.44 13.09 5.19
CA VAL A 127 4.66 14.30 4.39
C VAL A 127 3.40 15.16 4.39
N GLU A 128 3.53 16.40 3.94
CA GLU A 128 2.38 17.28 3.74
C GLU A 128 1.39 16.63 2.77
N ASN A 129 0.12 17.03 2.88
CA ASN A 129 -0.94 16.52 2.02
C ASN A 129 -0.54 16.64 0.56
N ASP A 130 -0.47 15.50 -0.10
CA ASP A 130 -0.14 15.42 -1.51
C ASP A 130 -1.35 14.85 -2.26
N TYR A 131 -1.98 15.66 -3.09
CA TYR A 131 -3.09 15.20 -3.91
C TYR A 131 -2.71 14.06 -4.84
N SER A 132 -1.46 13.95 -5.23
CA SER A 132 -0.96 12.84 -6.02
C SER A 132 -1.00 11.50 -5.27
N ALA A 133 -1.01 11.54 -3.94
CA ALA A 133 -1.09 10.36 -3.10
C ALA A 133 -2.44 9.63 -3.21
N ARG A 134 -3.49 10.30 -3.67
CA ARG A 134 -4.83 9.68 -3.80
C ARG A 134 -4.82 8.44 -4.66
N GLY A 135 -4.02 8.44 -5.73
CA GLY A 135 -3.92 7.29 -6.62
C GLY A 135 -3.16 6.10 -6.03
N ASN A 136 -2.47 6.30 -4.90
CA ASN A 136 -1.59 5.31 -4.27
C ASN A 136 -2.19 4.69 -3.01
N ALA A 137 -3.32 5.20 -2.53
CA ALA A 137 -4.08 4.60 -1.44
C ALA A 137 -5.33 3.95 -2.03
N ILE A 138 -5.24 2.64 -2.26
CA ILE A 138 -6.26 1.86 -2.95
C ILE A 138 -6.72 0.75 -2.01
N GLY A 139 -8.04 0.53 -1.95
CA GLY A 139 -8.60 -0.52 -1.11
C GLY A 139 -10.00 -0.91 -1.51
N ILE A 140 -10.54 -1.89 -0.80
CA ILE A 140 -11.91 -2.40 -0.97
C ILE A 140 -12.77 -1.90 0.18
N VAL A 141 -13.89 -1.29 -0.14
CA VAL A 141 -14.90 -0.88 0.86
C VAL A 141 -15.60 -2.13 1.37
N SER A 142 -15.60 -2.31 2.68
CA SER A 142 -16.26 -3.44 3.34
C SER A 142 -17.00 -2.93 4.58
N GLY A 143 -18.27 -2.57 4.40
CA GLY A 143 -19.09 -2.00 5.48
C GLY A 143 -18.51 -0.68 6.00
N SER A 144 -18.15 -0.64 7.27
CA SER A 144 -17.60 0.54 7.96
C SER A 144 -16.06 0.63 7.91
N LYS A 145 -15.43 -0.07 6.97
CA LYS A 145 -13.98 -0.04 6.81
C LYS A 145 -13.56 -0.10 5.34
N VAL A 146 -12.32 0.28 5.09
CA VAL A 146 -11.63 0.03 3.81
C VAL A 146 -10.48 -0.91 4.08
N GLN A 147 -10.42 -2.00 3.32
CA GLN A 147 -9.25 -2.89 3.30
C GLN A 147 -8.21 -2.26 2.38
N LEU A 148 -7.29 -1.49 2.96
CA LEU A 148 -6.25 -0.78 2.22
C LEU A 148 -5.20 -1.78 1.74
N LEU A 149 -4.88 -1.74 0.44
CA LEU A 149 -3.79 -2.53 -0.12
C LEU A 149 -2.45 -1.98 0.34
N CYS A 150 -1.62 -2.87 0.88
CA CYS A 150 -0.27 -2.52 1.29
C CYS A 150 0.65 -3.73 1.10
N GLY A 151 1.63 -3.62 0.22
CA GLY A 151 2.46 -4.75 -0.16
C GLY A 151 1.62 -5.92 -0.67
N SER A 152 1.78 -7.09 -0.09
CA SER A 152 1.01 -8.30 -0.41
C SER A 152 -0.17 -8.54 0.55
N THR A 153 -0.53 -7.56 1.37
CA THR A 153 -1.55 -7.67 2.40
C THR A 153 -2.54 -6.51 2.34
N THR A 154 -3.53 -6.56 3.21
CA THR A 154 -4.47 -5.45 3.43
C THR A 154 -4.41 -4.98 4.87
N ILE A 155 -4.68 -3.70 5.07
CA ILE A 155 -4.80 -3.07 6.38
C ILE A 155 -6.20 -2.49 6.49
N ASP A 156 -6.87 -2.75 7.59
CA ASP A 156 -8.22 -2.22 7.82
C ASP A 156 -8.14 -0.75 8.27
N LEU A 157 -8.64 0.15 7.44
CA LEU A 157 -8.91 1.54 7.83
C LEU A 157 -10.36 1.65 8.28
N SER A 158 -10.58 2.03 9.53
CA SER A 158 -11.91 2.23 10.07
C SER A 158 -12.55 3.50 9.49
N LEU A 159 -13.79 3.38 9.05
CA LEU A 159 -14.63 4.50 8.65
C LEU A 159 -15.70 4.82 9.69
N THR A 160 -15.49 4.38 10.93
CA THR A 160 -16.43 4.60 12.04
C THR A 160 -16.68 6.10 12.23
N GLY A 161 -17.95 6.48 12.32
CA GLY A 161 -18.36 7.87 12.45
C GLY A 161 -18.42 8.65 11.16
N MET A 162 -18.17 7.99 10.01
CA MET A 162 -18.23 8.61 8.69
C MET A 162 -19.40 8.10 7.88
N THR A 163 -19.93 8.96 7.01
CA THR A 163 -20.95 8.58 6.05
C THR A 163 -20.28 7.97 4.83
N VAL A 164 -20.63 6.72 4.54
CA VAL A 164 -20.13 5.98 3.37
C VAL A 164 -21.31 5.69 2.44
N ASP A 165 -21.14 5.96 1.14
CA ASP A 165 -22.12 5.60 0.14
C ASP A 165 -22.19 4.06 0.04
N SER A 166 -23.36 3.49 0.34
CA SER A 166 -23.57 2.05 0.31
C SER A 166 -23.35 1.42 -1.07
N LYS A 167 -23.44 2.22 -2.14
CA LYS A 167 -23.15 1.76 -3.51
C LYS A 167 -21.70 1.41 -3.73
N LEU A 168 -20.81 1.91 -2.87
CA LEU A 168 -19.37 1.60 -2.93
C LEU A 168 -19.00 0.31 -2.22
N ASP A 169 -19.91 -0.32 -1.47
CA ASP A 169 -19.63 -1.55 -0.76
C ASP A 169 -19.16 -2.65 -1.72
N GLY A 170 -18.06 -3.32 -1.39
CA GLY A 170 -17.41 -4.30 -2.24
C GLY A 170 -16.63 -3.73 -3.43
N LYS A 171 -16.58 -2.41 -3.58
CA LYS A 171 -15.90 -1.76 -4.71
C LYS A 171 -14.45 -1.40 -4.36
N LEU A 172 -13.61 -1.43 -5.40
CA LEU A 172 -12.25 -0.90 -5.32
C LEU A 172 -12.30 0.63 -5.40
N VAL A 173 -11.66 1.28 -4.45
CA VAL A 173 -11.66 2.74 -4.35
C VAL A 173 -10.26 3.28 -4.08
N SER A 174 -10.03 4.54 -4.45
CA SER A 174 -8.98 5.34 -3.84
C SER A 174 -9.53 6.05 -2.61
N ILE A 175 -8.70 6.22 -1.58
CA ILE A 175 -9.10 6.78 -0.31
C ILE A 175 -8.22 7.97 0.09
N SER A 176 -8.87 9.00 0.63
CA SER A 176 -8.19 10.17 1.19
C SER A 176 -9.10 10.81 2.24
N SER A 177 -8.54 11.30 3.34
CA SER A 177 -9.31 12.04 4.34
C SER A 177 -8.79 13.48 4.43
N SER A 178 -9.71 14.44 4.39
CA SER A 178 -9.39 15.86 4.50
C SER A 178 -9.71 16.45 5.87
N SER A 179 -10.47 15.73 6.70
CA SER A 179 -10.86 16.17 8.05
C SER A 179 -11.20 14.99 8.94
N LYS A 180 -11.50 15.26 10.20
CA LYS A 180 -11.88 14.24 11.19
C LYS A 180 -13.11 13.43 10.76
N THR A 181 -14.06 14.03 10.06
CA THR A 181 -15.36 13.44 9.76
C THR A 181 -15.60 13.22 8.27
N SER A 182 -14.63 13.58 7.43
CA SER A 182 -14.77 13.50 5.98
C SER A 182 -13.72 12.61 5.37
N VAL A 183 -14.18 11.63 4.60
CA VAL A 183 -13.34 10.75 3.80
C VAL A 183 -13.79 10.81 2.35
N GLY A 184 -12.84 10.96 1.43
CA GLY A 184 -13.08 10.84 0.00
C GLY A 184 -12.85 9.40 -0.43
N LEU A 185 -13.87 8.77 -0.98
CA LEU A 185 -13.81 7.43 -1.57
C LEU A 185 -14.21 7.55 -3.03
N TYR A 186 -13.31 7.20 -3.93
CA TYR A 186 -13.53 7.33 -5.37
C TYR A 186 -13.35 5.98 -6.03
N ALA A 187 -14.38 5.52 -6.76
CA ALA A 187 -14.33 4.25 -7.48
C ALA A 187 -13.10 4.21 -8.40
N LYS A 188 -12.37 3.11 -8.34
CA LYS A 188 -11.17 2.90 -9.15
C LYS A 188 -11.52 1.97 -10.31
N THR A 189 -11.39 2.47 -11.54
CA THR A 189 -11.69 1.72 -12.76
C THR A 189 -10.62 1.96 -13.81
N GLY A 190 -10.53 1.06 -14.81
CA GLY A 190 -9.66 1.23 -15.96
C GLY A 190 -8.42 0.35 -15.96
N GLY A 191 -7.55 0.58 -16.92
CA GLY A 191 -6.30 -0.17 -17.09
C GLY A 191 -6.48 -1.58 -17.66
N VAL A 192 -7.69 -1.96 -18.04
CA VAL A 192 -8.00 -3.29 -18.57
C VAL A 192 -8.00 -3.25 -20.09
N SER A 193 -7.17 -4.06 -20.72
CA SER A 193 -7.10 -4.20 -22.17
C SER A 193 -7.08 -5.68 -22.57
N GLY A 194 -8.26 -6.27 -22.62
CA GLY A 194 -8.44 -7.67 -23.01
C GLY A 194 -8.96 -8.55 -21.88
N ASP A 195 -9.12 -9.81 -22.21
CA ASP A 195 -9.66 -10.81 -21.29
C ASP A 195 -8.55 -11.36 -20.39
N LEU A 196 -8.93 -11.81 -19.20
CA LEU A 196 -8.05 -12.57 -18.32
C LEU A 196 -8.06 -14.03 -18.73
N ASN A 197 -6.90 -14.56 -19.13
CA ASN A 197 -6.70 -15.99 -19.29
C ASN A 197 -6.05 -16.54 -18.02
N VAL A 198 -6.83 -17.26 -17.25
CA VAL A 198 -6.40 -17.76 -15.94
C VAL A 198 -5.31 -18.82 -16.07
N ARG A 199 -5.45 -19.72 -17.06
CA ARG A 199 -4.48 -20.79 -17.28
C ARG A 199 -3.12 -20.28 -17.73
N GLU A 200 -3.11 -19.33 -18.66
CA GLU A 200 -1.86 -18.76 -19.18
C GLU A 200 -1.30 -17.63 -18.33
N GLY A 201 -2.10 -17.08 -17.40
CA GLY A 201 -1.69 -15.97 -16.57
C GLY A 201 -1.49 -14.68 -17.35
N THR A 202 -2.40 -14.39 -18.29
CA THR A 202 -2.33 -13.19 -19.14
C THR A 202 -3.59 -12.36 -19.02
N LEU A 203 -3.44 -11.05 -19.17
CA LEU A 203 -4.52 -10.09 -19.33
C LEU A 203 -4.34 -9.42 -20.69
N GLY A 204 -5.18 -9.83 -21.67
CA GLY A 204 -4.96 -9.45 -23.05
C GLY A 204 -3.59 -9.95 -23.53
N SER A 205 -2.78 -9.04 -24.06
CA SER A 205 -1.42 -9.35 -24.52
C SER A 205 -0.36 -9.28 -23.42
N LYS A 206 -0.73 -8.89 -22.18
CA LYS A 206 0.20 -8.67 -21.09
C LYS A 206 0.25 -9.88 -20.16
N LYS A 207 1.45 -10.26 -19.75
CA LYS A 207 1.63 -11.30 -18.75
C LYS A 207 1.43 -10.74 -17.35
N LEU A 208 0.72 -11.49 -16.49
CA LEU A 208 0.57 -11.14 -15.09
C LEU A 208 1.88 -11.34 -14.34
N ALA A 209 2.20 -10.40 -13.46
CA ALA A 209 3.38 -10.52 -12.61
C ALA A 209 3.22 -11.65 -11.58
N SER A 210 4.33 -12.27 -11.20
CA SER A 210 4.33 -13.23 -10.10
C SER A 210 3.91 -12.53 -8.80
N GLY A 211 2.99 -13.15 -8.06
CA GLY A 211 2.43 -12.57 -6.84
C GLY A 211 1.25 -11.63 -7.07
N VAL A 212 0.71 -11.56 -8.31
CA VAL A 212 -0.45 -10.72 -8.60
C VAL A 212 -1.61 -11.04 -7.65
N MET A 213 -2.24 -10.02 -7.12
CA MET A 213 -3.42 -10.12 -6.27
C MET A 213 -4.65 -9.78 -7.06
N LEU A 214 -5.71 -10.54 -6.84
CA LEU A 214 -6.99 -10.38 -7.51
C LEU A 214 -8.07 -10.11 -6.47
N PHE A 215 -8.93 -9.13 -6.75
CA PHE A 215 -10.15 -8.91 -5.98
C PHE A 215 -11.32 -9.46 -6.78
N ASP A 216 -11.93 -10.49 -6.25
CA ASP A 216 -13.12 -11.13 -6.80
C ASP A 216 -14.27 -10.94 -5.82
N ASP A 217 -15.22 -10.10 -6.19
CA ASP A 217 -16.39 -9.76 -5.37
C ASP A 217 -16.00 -9.29 -3.94
N GLY A 218 -14.96 -8.47 -3.86
CA GLY A 218 -14.47 -7.93 -2.58
C GLY A 218 -13.57 -8.88 -1.79
N VAL A 219 -13.27 -10.06 -2.31
CA VAL A 219 -12.38 -11.05 -1.67
C VAL A 219 -11.03 -11.06 -2.37
N LEU A 220 -9.98 -10.92 -1.58
CA LEU A 220 -8.61 -11.01 -2.07
C LEU A 220 -8.26 -12.47 -2.37
N LYS A 221 -7.81 -12.72 -3.59
CA LYS A 221 -7.45 -14.06 -4.09
C LYS A 221 -6.12 -14.04 -4.83
N ASN A 222 -5.49 -15.20 -4.92
CA ASN A 222 -4.40 -15.46 -5.85
C ASN A 222 -4.97 -15.97 -7.18
N LEU A 223 -4.18 -15.88 -8.25
CA LEU A 223 -4.59 -16.40 -9.56
C LEU A 223 -4.95 -17.89 -9.48
N SER A 224 -4.21 -18.67 -8.69
CA SER A 224 -4.45 -20.10 -8.49
C SER A 224 -5.78 -20.42 -7.80
N ASP A 225 -6.40 -19.46 -7.13
CA ASP A 225 -7.68 -19.64 -6.46
C ASP A 225 -8.88 -19.52 -7.42
N LEU A 226 -8.65 -19.04 -8.64
CA LEU A 226 -9.70 -18.90 -9.65
C LEU A 226 -9.99 -20.24 -10.32
N THR A 227 -11.27 -20.57 -10.42
CA THR A 227 -11.75 -21.79 -11.10
C THR A 227 -12.13 -21.54 -12.54
N ASP A 228 -12.36 -20.29 -12.92
CA ASP A 228 -12.70 -19.92 -14.30
C ASP A 228 -11.48 -20.11 -15.22
N VAL A 229 -11.72 -20.53 -16.46
CA VAL A 229 -10.66 -20.63 -17.49
C VAL A 229 -10.30 -19.23 -18.00
N SER A 230 -11.30 -18.39 -18.15
CA SER A 230 -11.14 -17.00 -18.59
C SER A 230 -12.19 -16.10 -17.95
N VAL A 231 -11.86 -14.81 -17.85
CA VAL A 231 -12.80 -13.77 -17.41
C VAL A 231 -12.81 -12.68 -18.50
N PRO A 232 -13.98 -12.38 -19.09
CA PRO A 232 -14.05 -11.39 -20.15
C PRO A 232 -13.75 -9.98 -19.62
N GLN A 233 -13.18 -9.16 -20.48
CA GLN A 233 -12.82 -7.77 -20.14
C GLN A 233 -14.00 -7.00 -19.54
N SER A 234 -15.21 -7.23 -19.99
CA SER A 234 -16.42 -6.55 -19.49
C SER A 234 -16.72 -6.81 -18.03
N ARG A 235 -16.17 -7.88 -17.43
CA ARG A 235 -16.32 -8.23 -16.03
C ARG A 235 -15.16 -7.77 -15.15
N ILE A 236 -14.17 -7.12 -15.73
CA ILE A 236 -12.98 -6.64 -15.02
C ILE A 236 -13.05 -5.13 -14.97
N SER A 237 -13.13 -4.56 -13.77
CA SER A 237 -13.28 -3.11 -13.60
C SER A 237 -11.96 -2.35 -13.52
N TYR A 238 -10.90 -3.01 -13.07
CA TYR A 238 -9.61 -2.35 -12.87
C TYR A 238 -8.45 -3.33 -13.00
N ALA A 239 -7.37 -2.86 -13.59
CA ALA A 239 -6.08 -3.53 -13.58
C ALA A 239 -4.96 -2.51 -13.40
N ARG A 240 -3.92 -2.88 -12.64
CA ARG A 240 -2.76 -2.04 -12.38
C ARG A 240 -1.54 -2.59 -13.12
N THR A 241 -0.82 -1.73 -13.82
CA THR A 241 0.46 -2.05 -14.43
C THR A 241 1.61 -1.62 -13.54
N ASN A 242 2.73 -2.36 -13.60
CA ASN A 242 3.96 -2.04 -12.87
C ASN A 242 4.91 -1.11 -13.63
N ALA A 243 4.41 -0.47 -14.65
CA ALA A 243 5.23 0.46 -15.41
C ALA A 243 5.40 1.79 -14.69
#